data_41575a0b9b8affff7e7fe0b9e9ce0a25
#
_entry.id   41575a0b9b8affff7e7fe0b9e9ce0a25
#
_cell.length_a   1.000
_cell.length_b   1.000
_cell.length_c   1.000
_cell.angle_alpha   90.00
_cell.angle_beta   90.00
_cell.angle_gamma   90.00
#
_symmetry.space_group_name_H-M   'P 1'
#
loop_
_entity.id
_entity.type
_entity.pdbx_description
1 polymer ?
#
loop_
_entity_poly.entity_id
_entity_poly.type
_entity_poly.pdbx_seq_one_letter_code
_entity_poly.pdbx_strand_id
1 'polypeptide(L)'
;MSTSAPFHAPRTALITGASSGIGLELAHLFARDGYRLVLLARNRNTLRQIGDDLQARYSTTVRIAPKDLAHPASPDELYQELQEAGVLLDVLVNNAGFGLAGAFTQTSWAHEAEMLQVNVVAATHLTKLFLPQIRARQGKVLNVASTAAFQPGPFMAVYYATKAYLLSFSEALAEELEGSGVSVTCLCPGPVKTNFQKRAYMEGTRMMNSPLMVDVQEVARMGYEGMNRGKRIVIPGWKNQVGVQLLRISPRTAVTKVVRKIQEKKNV
;
A
#
# COMPACT_ATOMS: atom_id res chain seq x y z
N MET A 1 31.64 23.09 -24.75
CA MET A 1 31.26 23.43 -23.39
C MET A 1 30.30 22.33 -22.91
N SER A 2 30.81 21.40 -22.09
CA SER A 2 30.01 20.29 -21.57
C SER A 2 29.14 20.82 -20.42
N THR A 3 27.84 20.94 -20.63
CA THR A 3 26.90 21.25 -19.57
C THR A 3 26.71 20.00 -18.72
N SER A 4 27.45 19.93 -17.60
CA SER A 4 27.19 18.92 -16.58
C SER A 4 25.73 19.09 -16.10
N ALA A 5 24.91 18.04 -16.30
CA ALA A 5 23.57 17.99 -15.72
C ALA A 5 23.69 18.23 -14.19
N PRO A 6 22.78 18.99 -13.58
CA PRO A 6 22.83 19.24 -12.13
C PRO A 6 22.77 17.90 -11.41
N PHE A 7 23.75 17.64 -10.54
CA PHE A 7 23.78 16.51 -9.63
C PHE A 7 22.57 16.64 -8.68
N HIS A 8 21.41 16.14 -9.07
CA HIS A 8 20.32 15.99 -8.13
C HIS A 8 20.69 14.90 -7.13
N ALA A 9 20.75 15.23 -5.84
CA ALA A 9 20.91 14.24 -4.79
C ALA A 9 19.88 13.12 -4.99
N PRO A 10 20.29 11.83 -4.87
CA PRO A 10 19.38 10.72 -5.12
C PRO A 10 18.14 10.82 -4.22
N ARG A 11 16.97 10.67 -4.84
CA ARG A 11 15.67 10.72 -4.15
C ARG A 11 15.52 9.53 -3.20
N THR A 12 14.76 9.71 -2.13
CA THR A 12 14.53 8.66 -1.12
C THR A 12 13.07 8.25 -1.07
N ALA A 13 12.81 6.93 -1.09
CA ALA A 13 11.48 6.36 -0.92
C ALA A 13 11.39 5.54 0.39
N LEU A 14 10.38 5.83 1.22
CA LEU A 14 10.00 5.00 2.36
C LEU A 14 8.88 4.06 1.91
N ILE A 15 9.10 2.74 2.11
CA ILE A 15 8.13 1.71 1.73
C ILE A 15 7.76 0.90 2.97
N THR A 16 6.50 0.97 3.37
CA THR A 16 5.96 0.16 4.46
C THR A 16 5.49 -1.20 3.94
N GLY A 17 5.66 -2.26 4.76
CA GLY A 17 5.33 -3.62 4.34
C GLY A 17 6.26 -4.15 3.23
N ALA A 18 7.51 -3.71 3.21
CA ALA A 18 8.49 -3.99 2.15
C ALA A 18 9.02 -5.44 2.13
N SER A 19 8.64 -6.29 3.09
CA SER A 19 9.20 -7.65 3.23
C SER A 19 8.60 -8.69 2.27
N SER A 20 7.55 -8.36 1.51
CA SER A 20 6.91 -9.30 0.58
C SER A 20 5.88 -8.62 -0.31
N GLY A 21 5.44 -9.33 -1.36
CA GLY A 21 4.31 -8.92 -2.20
C GLY A 21 4.53 -7.58 -2.89
N ILE A 22 3.49 -6.75 -2.95
CA ILE A 22 3.52 -5.46 -3.67
C ILE A 22 4.61 -4.55 -3.14
N GLY A 23 4.83 -4.50 -1.81
CA GLY A 23 5.86 -3.65 -1.21
C GLY A 23 7.29 -4.04 -1.63
N LEU A 24 7.58 -5.33 -1.73
CA LEU A 24 8.86 -5.84 -2.21
C LEU A 24 9.08 -5.51 -3.69
N GLU A 25 8.06 -5.74 -4.53
CA GLU A 25 8.15 -5.43 -5.96
C GLU A 25 8.31 -3.91 -6.21
N LEU A 26 7.62 -3.08 -5.42
CA LEU A 26 7.84 -1.63 -5.44
C LEU A 26 9.28 -1.26 -5.02
N ALA A 27 9.85 -1.93 -4.00
CA ALA A 27 11.22 -1.68 -3.60
C ALA A 27 12.21 -1.96 -4.73
N HIS A 28 12.02 -3.04 -5.50
CA HIS A 28 12.83 -3.32 -6.71
C HIS A 28 12.69 -2.22 -7.76
N LEU A 29 11.46 -1.73 -8.02
CA LEU A 29 11.23 -0.67 -9.02
C LEU A 29 11.90 0.65 -8.62
N PHE A 30 11.77 1.05 -7.36
CA PHE A 30 12.42 2.26 -6.85
C PHE A 30 13.96 2.13 -6.85
N ALA A 31 14.49 0.97 -6.43
CA ALA A 31 15.94 0.71 -6.45
C ALA A 31 16.51 0.79 -7.87
N ARG A 32 15.84 0.14 -8.84
CA ARG A 32 16.22 0.16 -10.26
C ARG A 32 16.31 1.58 -10.82
N ASP A 33 15.40 2.46 -10.39
CA ASP A 33 15.34 3.84 -10.85
C ASP A 33 16.20 4.80 -9.97
N GLY A 34 17.14 4.23 -9.17
CA GLY A 34 18.18 4.97 -8.44
C GLY A 34 17.72 5.67 -7.16
N TYR A 35 16.56 5.30 -6.60
CA TYR A 35 16.13 5.82 -5.30
C TYR A 35 16.94 5.18 -4.17
N ARG A 36 17.31 5.98 -3.16
CA ARG A 36 17.64 5.46 -1.83
C ARG A 36 16.37 4.92 -1.18
N LEU A 37 16.47 3.83 -0.41
CA LEU A 37 15.31 3.17 0.16
C LEU A 37 15.35 3.19 1.68
N VAL A 38 14.17 3.41 2.28
CA VAL A 38 13.88 3.07 3.67
C VAL A 38 12.83 1.97 3.65
N LEU A 39 13.20 0.75 4.05
CA LEU A 39 12.34 -0.41 4.03
C LEU A 39 11.81 -0.69 5.43
N LEU A 40 10.48 -0.60 5.62
CA LEU A 40 9.84 -0.85 6.88
C LEU A 40 9.04 -2.16 6.85
N ALA A 41 9.32 -3.06 7.79
CA ALA A 41 8.52 -4.24 8.11
C ALA A 41 8.97 -4.76 9.49
N ARG A 42 8.26 -5.79 10.03
CA ARG A 42 8.54 -6.32 11.36
C ARG A 42 9.82 -7.15 11.44
N ASN A 43 10.07 -7.98 10.44
CA ASN A 43 11.18 -8.94 10.48
C ASN A 43 12.49 -8.31 10.01
N ARG A 44 13.40 -8.04 10.95
CA ARG A 44 14.73 -7.46 10.71
C ARG A 44 15.58 -8.29 9.75
N ASN A 45 15.60 -9.62 9.91
CA ASN A 45 16.44 -10.49 9.11
C ASN A 45 16.00 -10.51 7.64
N THR A 46 14.68 -10.61 7.40
CA THR A 46 14.11 -10.51 6.05
C THR A 46 14.42 -9.17 5.41
N LEU A 47 14.27 -8.06 6.15
CA LEU A 47 14.61 -6.72 5.63
C LEU A 47 16.09 -6.61 5.28
N ARG A 48 16.99 -7.19 6.09
CA ARG A 48 18.43 -7.19 5.82
C ARG A 48 18.74 -7.92 4.53
N GLN A 49 18.25 -9.16 4.38
CA GLN A 49 18.44 -9.95 3.16
C GLN A 49 17.96 -9.21 1.90
N ILE A 50 16.77 -8.59 1.97
CA ILE A 50 16.22 -7.80 0.86
C ILE A 50 17.09 -6.57 0.61
N GLY A 51 17.53 -5.88 1.67
CA GLY A 51 18.39 -4.72 1.55
C GLY A 51 19.72 -5.03 0.86
N ASP A 52 20.37 -6.12 1.29
CA ASP A 52 21.64 -6.59 0.72
C ASP A 52 21.47 -6.96 -0.78
N ASP A 53 20.39 -7.67 -1.13
CA ASP A 53 20.07 -8.01 -2.53
C ASP A 53 19.84 -6.75 -3.40
N LEU A 54 19.04 -5.80 -2.91
CA LEU A 54 18.77 -4.55 -3.64
C LEU A 54 20.04 -3.70 -3.82
N GLN A 55 20.89 -3.61 -2.80
CA GLN A 55 22.17 -2.91 -2.88
C GLN A 55 23.12 -3.57 -3.90
N ALA A 56 23.20 -4.90 -3.88
CA ALA A 56 24.04 -5.66 -4.81
C ALA A 56 23.58 -5.52 -6.27
N ARG A 57 22.26 -5.57 -6.51
CA ARG A 57 21.68 -5.53 -7.88
C ARG A 57 21.63 -4.14 -8.48
N TYR A 58 21.37 -3.12 -7.68
CA TYR A 58 21.03 -1.78 -8.19
C TYR A 58 21.99 -0.68 -7.74
N SER A 59 23.05 -1.02 -6.97
CA SER A 59 24.02 -0.06 -6.46
C SER A 59 23.38 1.13 -5.72
N THR A 60 22.26 0.86 -5.03
CA THR A 60 21.53 1.88 -4.26
C THR A 60 21.81 1.76 -2.75
N THR A 61 21.42 2.76 -1.97
CA THR A 61 21.53 2.72 -0.52
C THR A 61 20.20 2.26 0.08
N VAL A 62 20.25 1.27 0.97
CA VAL A 62 19.07 0.75 1.67
C VAL A 62 19.25 0.87 3.17
N ARG A 63 18.33 1.58 3.82
CA ARG A 63 18.16 1.60 5.28
C ARG A 63 16.98 0.68 5.64
N ILE A 64 17.18 -0.20 6.61
CA ILE A 64 16.10 -1.02 7.16
C ILE A 64 15.54 -0.38 8.42
N ALA A 65 14.21 -0.39 8.55
CA ALA A 65 13.45 0.09 9.70
C ALA A 65 12.55 -1.04 10.24
N PRO A 66 13.11 -1.92 11.10
CA PRO A 66 12.35 -3.04 11.66
C PRO A 66 11.41 -2.55 12.75
N LYS A 67 10.18 -2.20 12.37
CA LYS A 67 9.12 -1.68 13.25
C LYS A 67 7.80 -2.38 13.00
N ASP A 68 7.00 -2.51 14.07
CA ASP A 68 5.60 -2.97 13.96
C ASP A 68 4.65 -1.77 14.00
N LEU A 69 3.96 -1.53 12.90
CA LEU A 69 2.98 -0.45 12.80
C LEU A 69 1.69 -0.70 13.59
N ALA A 70 1.52 -1.87 14.20
CA ALA A 70 0.49 -2.12 15.19
C ALA A 70 0.76 -1.36 16.52
N HIS A 71 2.00 -0.98 16.79
CA HIS A 71 2.33 -0.11 17.90
C HIS A 71 2.09 1.36 17.54
N PRO A 72 1.24 2.08 18.30
CA PRO A 72 0.88 3.47 17.99
C PRO A 72 2.08 4.44 17.91
N ALA A 73 3.14 4.20 18.68
CA ALA A 73 4.34 5.04 18.70
C ALA A 73 5.27 4.83 17.50
N SER A 74 5.15 3.71 16.76
CA SER A 74 6.08 3.37 15.69
C SER A 74 6.21 4.43 14.57
N PRO A 75 5.18 5.17 14.16
CA PRO A 75 5.33 6.26 13.20
C PRO A 75 6.21 7.41 13.70
N ASP A 76 6.01 7.85 14.96
CA ASP A 76 6.80 8.93 15.57
C ASP A 76 8.26 8.51 15.76
N GLU A 77 8.50 7.31 16.27
CA GLU A 77 9.84 6.76 16.41
C GLU A 77 10.58 6.70 15.07
N LEU A 78 9.92 6.22 14.02
CA LEU A 78 10.49 6.21 12.67
C LEU A 78 10.83 7.61 12.19
N TYR A 79 9.90 8.56 12.39
CA TYR A 79 10.11 9.94 11.99
C TYR A 79 11.33 10.54 12.69
N GLN A 80 11.45 10.38 14.01
CA GLN A 80 12.59 10.85 14.80
C GLN A 80 13.92 10.23 14.32
N GLU A 81 13.97 8.89 14.16
CA GLU A 81 15.15 8.19 13.67
C GLU A 81 15.62 8.68 12.29
N LEU A 82 14.69 9.01 11.39
CA LEU A 82 15.03 9.52 10.07
C LEU A 82 15.46 10.99 10.11
N GLN A 83 14.86 11.82 10.98
CA GLN A 83 15.27 13.20 11.21
C GLN A 83 16.68 13.27 11.78
N GLU A 84 16.98 12.50 12.83
CA GLU A 84 18.33 12.42 13.44
C GLU A 84 19.39 11.94 12.45
N ALA A 85 19.00 11.06 11.53
CA ALA A 85 19.90 10.57 10.47
C ALA A 85 19.99 11.52 9.25
N GLY A 86 19.33 12.68 9.26
CA GLY A 86 19.30 13.61 8.14
C GLY A 86 18.65 13.05 6.87
N VAL A 87 17.76 12.05 6.98
CA VAL A 87 17.09 11.42 5.84
C VAL A 87 15.83 12.19 5.48
N LEU A 88 15.83 12.76 4.28
CA LEU A 88 14.67 13.45 3.71
C LEU A 88 13.96 12.54 2.70
N LEU A 89 12.63 12.47 2.78
CA LEU A 89 11.83 11.65 1.89
C LEU A 89 11.28 12.46 0.70
N ASP A 90 11.39 11.85 -0.48
CA ASP A 90 10.71 12.29 -1.70
C ASP A 90 9.43 11.49 -1.97
N VAL A 91 9.38 10.23 -1.51
CA VAL A 91 8.23 9.35 -1.73
C VAL A 91 7.89 8.59 -0.44
N LEU A 92 6.59 8.57 -0.12
CA LEU A 92 6.02 7.71 0.91
C LEU A 92 5.11 6.68 0.25
N VAL A 93 5.38 5.38 0.52
CA VAL A 93 4.54 4.26 0.08
C VAL A 93 3.90 3.61 1.31
N ASN A 94 2.64 3.91 1.55
CA ASN A 94 1.80 3.26 2.55
C ASN A 94 1.22 1.96 1.97
N ASN A 95 2.02 0.89 2.05
CA ASN A 95 1.65 -0.43 1.53
C ASN A 95 1.39 -1.44 2.66
N ALA A 96 1.94 -1.25 3.86
CA ALA A 96 1.68 -2.14 4.98
C ALA A 96 0.18 -2.27 5.24
N GLY A 97 -0.27 -3.50 5.43
CA GLY A 97 -1.66 -3.80 5.70
C GLY A 97 -1.94 -5.29 5.69
N PHE A 98 -3.02 -5.67 6.32
CA PHE A 98 -3.52 -7.04 6.32
C PHE A 98 -5.04 -7.06 6.41
N GLY A 99 -5.63 -8.23 6.18
CA GLY A 99 -7.06 -8.46 6.28
C GLY A 99 -7.36 -9.55 7.29
N LEU A 100 -8.62 -9.62 7.71
CA LEU A 100 -9.16 -10.67 8.57
C LEU A 100 -10.50 -11.12 7.99
N ALA A 101 -10.63 -12.42 7.71
CA ALA A 101 -11.87 -13.02 7.21
C ALA A 101 -12.54 -13.85 8.30
N GLY A 102 -13.84 -13.64 8.48
CA GLY A 102 -14.67 -14.35 9.44
C GLY A 102 -15.99 -13.62 9.68
N ALA A 103 -16.97 -14.30 10.29
CA ALA A 103 -18.16 -13.62 10.76
C ALA A 103 -17.78 -12.61 11.84
N PHE A 104 -18.31 -11.38 11.78
CA PHE A 104 -17.94 -10.29 12.68
C PHE A 104 -18.09 -10.64 14.16
N THR A 105 -19.07 -11.47 14.49
CA THR A 105 -19.28 -11.96 15.86
C THR A 105 -18.27 -13.02 16.33
N GLN A 106 -17.42 -13.52 15.41
CA GLN A 106 -16.45 -14.59 15.67
C GLN A 106 -15.01 -14.13 15.51
N THR A 107 -14.79 -12.97 14.88
CA THR A 107 -13.45 -12.38 14.75
C THR A 107 -12.99 -11.76 16.07
N SER A 108 -11.68 -11.80 16.33
CA SER A 108 -11.10 -11.22 17.54
C SER A 108 -11.02 -9.69 17.41
N TRP A 109 -11.56 -8.97 18.42
CA TRP A 109 -11.39 -7.52 18.51
C TRP A 109 -9.93 -7.08 18.49
N ALA A 110 -9.04 -7.82 19.17
CA ALA A 110 -7.62 -7.50 19.17
C ALA A 110 -7.02 -7.47 17.76
N HIS A 111 -7.31 -8.48 16.93
CA HIS A 111 -6.86 -8.50 15.52
C HIS A 111 -7.52 -7.42 14.67
N GLU A 112 -8.78 -7.09 14.91
CA GLU A 112 -9.45 -6.00 14.19
C GLU A 112 -8.87 -4.63 14.57
N ALA A 113 -8.57 -4.42 15.85
CA ALA A 113 -7.92 -3.20 16.32
C ALA A 113 -6.50 -3.05 15.74
N GLU A 114 -5.71 -4.12 15.71
CA GLU A 114 -4.41 -4.12 15.01
C GLU A 114 -4.56 -3.79 13.52
N MET A 115 -5.57 -4.35 12.86
CA MET A 115 -5.84 -4.06 11.45
C MET A 115 -6.20 -2.59 11.22
N LEU A 116 -7.05 -2.00 12.07
CA LEU A 116 -7.37 -0.57 12.04
C LEU A 116 -6.12 0.27 12.29
N GLN A 117 -5.30 -0.10 13.28
CA GLN A 117 -4.07 0.60 13.60
C GLN A 117 -3.11 0.61 12.40
N VAL A 118 -2.86 -0.54 11.78
CA VAL A 118 -1.92 -0.63 10.64
C VAL A 118 -2.49 -0.01 9.36
N ASN A 119 -3.73 -0.39 8.98
CA ASN A 119 -4.28 -0.01 7.68
C ASN A 119 -4.77 1.44 7.62
N VAL A 120 -5.14 2.02 8.76
CA VAL A 120 -5.74 3.36 8.84
C VAL A 120 -4.83 4.32 9.61
N VAL A 121 -4.65 4.07 10.92
CA VAL A 121 -3.99 5.03 11.80
C VAL A 121 -2.54 5.26 11.40
N ALA A 122 -1.75 4.18 11.25
CA ALA A 122 -0.34 4.29 10.91
C ALA A 122 -0.12 4.93 9.52
N ALA A 123 -0.92 4.55 8.51
CA ALA A 123 -0.82 5.13 7.17
C ALA A 123 -1.14 6.64 7.18
N THR A 124 -2.18 7.04 7.91
CA THR A 124 -2.56 8.45 8.08
C THR A 124 -1.48 9.22 8.84
N HIS A 125 -0.97 8.66 9.94
CA HIS A 125 0.03 9.29 10.79
C HIS A 125 1.37 9.46 10.07
N LEU A 126 1.87 8.43 9.39
CA LEU A 126 3.06 8.54 8.54
C LEU A 126 2.89 9.62 7.47
N THR A 127 1.72 9.66 6.83
CA THR A 127 1.44 10.71 5.84
C THR A 127 1.50 12.09 6.49
N LYS A 128 0.88 12.28 7.67
CA LYS A 128 0.88 13.56 8.39
C LYS A 128 2.29 14.02 8.77
N LEU A 129 3.13 13.10 9.26
CA LEU A 129 4.51 13.39 9.68
C LEU A 129 5.41 13.75 8.49
N PHE A 130 5.32 12.99 7.39
CA PHE A 130 6.24 13.15 6.27
C PHE A 130 5.77 14.11 5.18
N LEU A 131 4.48 14.46 5.13
CA LEU A 131 3.92 15.33 4.09
C LEU A 131 4.60 16.72 4.00
N PRO A 132 4.98 17.39 5.11
CA PRO A 132 5.64 18.70 5.01
C PRO A 132 6.95 18.63 4.20
N GLN A 133 7.81 17.64 4.47
CA GLN A 133 9.04 17.48 3.72
C GLN A 133 8.82 16.99 2.28
N ILE A 134 7.87 16.07 2.07
CA ILE A 134 7.48 15.61 0.72
C ILE A 134 6.98 16.80 -0.11
N ARG A 135 6.20 17.70 0.51
CA ARG A 135 5.73 18.93 -0.15
C ARG A 135 6.88 19.86 -0.54
N ALA A 136 7.82 20.11 0.36
CA ALA A 136 8.98 20.93 0.10
C ALA A 136 9.85 20.38 -1.07
N ARG A 137 9.77 19.09 -1.33
CA ARG A 137 10.52 18.38 -2.38
C ARG A 137 9.69 18.04 -3.62
N GLN A 138 8.44 18.51 -3.68
CA GLN A 138 7.48 18.21 -4.76
C GLN A 138 7.39 16.69 -5.02
N GLY A 139 7.34 15.93 -3.94
CA GLY A 139 7.42 14.48 -3.93
C GLY A 139 6.07 13.79 -4.18
N LYS A 140 5.95 12.54 -3.72
CA LYS A 140 4.80 11.68 -4.03
C LYS A 140 4.36 10.86 -2.83
N VAL A 141 3.05 10.58 -2.75
CA VAL A 141 2.48 9.60 -1.82
C VAL A 141 1.77 8.51 -2.63
N LEU A 142 2.08 7.24 -2.34
CA LEU A 142 1.39 6.08 -2.89
C LEU A 142 0.73 5.30 -1.75
N ASN A 143 -0.61 5.28 -1.74
CA ASN A 143 -1.39 4.51 -0.79
C ASN A 143 -1.90 3.22 -1.46
N VAL A 144 -1.63 2.06 -0.86
CA VAL A 144 -2.08 0.76 -1.38
C VAL A 144 -3.39 0.36 -0.71
N ALA A 145 -4.50 0.68 -1.39
CA ALA A 145 -5.85 0.27 -0.99
C ALA A 145 -6.21 -1.14 -1.52
N SER A 146 -7.33 -1.27 -2.19
CA SER A 146 -7.84 -2.50 -2.85
C SER A 146 -9.09 -2.17 -3.65
N THR A 147 -9.51 -3.03 -4.58
CA THR A 147 -10.87 -3.00 -5.14
C THR A 147 -11.95 -3.20 -4.07
N ALA A 148 -11.61 -3.76 -2.90
CA ALA A 148 -12.47 -3.80 -1.71
C ALA A 148 -12.92 -2.41 -1.23
N ALA A 149 -12.20 -1.35 -1.59
CA ALA A 149 -12.53 0.03 -1.22
C ALA A 149 -13.85 0.55 -1.84
N PHE A 150 -14.31 -0.06 -2.92
CA PHE A 150 -15.46 0.43 -3.68
C PHE A 150 -16.81 -0.22 -3.29
N GLN A 151 -16.82 -1.15 -2.34
CA GLN A 151 -18.00 -1.93 -1.98
C GLN A 151 -17.98 -2.43 -0.53
N PRO A 152 -19.15 -2.73 0.10
CA PRO A 152 -19.20 -3.41 1.38
C PRO A 152 -18.72 -4.86 1.26
N GLY A 153 -18.03 -5.39 2.29
CA GLY A 153 -17.52 -6.76 2.29
C GLY A 153 -18.00 -7.59 3.48
N PRO A 154 -19.13 -8.31 3.40
CA PRO A 154 -19.52 -9.29 4.40
C PRO A 154 -18.39 -10.30 4.65
N PHE A 155 -18.21 -10.72 5.90
CA PHE A 155 -17.13 -11.58 6.40
C PHE A 155 -15.72 -10.97 6.38
N MET A 156 -15.59 -9.70 5.94
CA MET A 156 -14.37 -8.90 5.99
C MET A 156 -14.72 -7.42 6.22
N ALA A 157 -15.75 -7.14 7.01
CA ALA A 157 -16.34 -5.81 7.14
C ALA A 157 -15.32 -4.72 7.49
N VAL A 158 -14.50 -4.96 8.51
CA VAL A 158 -13.47 -3.99 8.96
C VAL A 158 -12.40 -3.78 7.89
N TYR A 159 -11.92 -4.85 7.25
CA TYR A 159 -10.93 -4.74 6.16
C TYR A 159 -11.44 -3.86 5.02
N TYR A 160 -12.64 -4.12 4.52
CA TYR A 160 -13.25 -3.32 3.43
C TYR A 160 -13.41 -1.87 3.85
N ALA A 161 -13.84 -1.62 5.08
CA ALA A 161 -13.95 -0.27 5.64
C ALA A 161 -12.58 0.43 5.71
N THR A 162 -11.49 -0.26 6.11
CA THR A 162 -10.15 0.33 6.12
C THR A 162 -9.67 0.72 4.72
N LYS A 163 -10.00 -0.09 3.71
CA LYS A 163 -9.62 0.19 2.33
C LYS A 163 -10.45 1.30 1.70
N ALA A 164 -11.75 1.41 2.06
CA ALA A 164 -12.59 2.53 1.69
C ALA A 164 -12.11 3.85 2.31
N TYR A 165 -11.71 3.82 3.60
CA TYR A 165 -11.06 4.96 4.25
C TYR A 165 -9.84 5.43 3.45
N LEU A 166 -8.94 4.50 3.12
CA LEU A 166 -7.68 4.86 2.46
C LEU A 166 -7.89 5.42 1.05
N LEU A 167 -8.90 4.93 0.33
CA LEU A 167 -9.30 5.49 -0.97
C LEU A 167 -9.80 6.92 -0.80
N SER A 168 -10.80 7.14 0.05
CA SER A 168 -11.40 8.47 0.29
C SER A 168 -10.36 9.47 0.81
N PHE A 169 -9.51 9.05 1.75
CA PHE A 169 -8.40 9.86 2.26
C PHE A 169 -7.42 10.26 1.15
N SER A 170 -7.09 9.33 0.25
CA SER A 170 -6.16 9.61 -0.85
C SER A 170 -6.73 10.59 -1.86
N GLU A 171 -8.02 10.47 -2.19
CA GLU A 171 -8.69 11.37 -3.14
C GLU A 171 -8.80 12.78 -2.58
N ALA A 172 -9.20 12.91 -1.31
CA ALA A 172 -9.28 14.20 -0.63
C ALA A 172 -7.91 14.89 -0.55
N LEU A 173 -6.88 14.14 -0.14
CA LEU A 173 -5.53 14.67 -0.01
C LEU A 173 -4.93 15.05 -1.38
N ALA A 174 -5.25 14.32 -2.44
CA ALA A 174 -4.84 14.67 -3.80
C ALA A 174 -5.43 15.99 -4.26
N GLU A 175 -6.69 16.28 -3.90
CA GLU A 175 -7.36 17.55 -4.20
C GLU A 175 -6.77 18.70 -3.39
N GLU A 176 -6.57 18.51 -2.07
CA GLU A 176 -5.97 19.53 -1.21
C GLU A 176 -4.55 19.95 -1.64
N LEU A 177 -3.82 19.04 -2.28
CA LEU A 177 -2.45 19.27 -2.73
C LEU A 177 -2.33 19.66 -4.20
N GLU A 178 -3.44 19.87 -4.90
CA GLU A 178 -3.43 20.32 -6.29
C GLU A 178 -2.66 21.66 -6.42
N GLY A 179 -1.81 21.74 -7.44
CA GLY A 179 -0.94 22.90 -7.67
C GLY A 179 0.30 22.99 -6.78
N SER A 180 0.45 22.13 -5.74
CA SER A 180 1.63 22.16 -4.86
C SER A 180 2.86 21.41 -5.43
N GLY A 181 2.73 20.72 -6.56
CA GLY A 181 3.75 19.84 -7.12
C GLY A 181 3.78 18.43 -6.49
N VAL A 182 3.01 18.18 -5.41
CA VAL A 182 2.87 16.84 -4.80
C VAL A 182 1.78 16.06 -5.52
N SER A 183 2.01 14.77 -5.76
CA SER A 183 0.97 13.85 -6.22
C SER A 183 0.64 12.80 -5.18
N VAL A 184 -0.65 12.50 -5.03
CA VAL A 184 -1.14 11.39 -4.20
C VAL A 184 -1.85 10.40 -5.10
N THR A 185 -1.42 9.14 -5.03
CA THR A 185 -1.96 8.05 -5.83
C THR A 185 -2.50 6.96 -4.93
N CYS A 186 -3.71 6.51 -5.18
CA CYS A 186 -4.32 5.35 -4.55
C CYS A 186 -4.26 4.15 -5.50
N LEU A 187 -3.46 3.15 -5.17
CA LEU A 187 -3.39 1.88 -5.88
C LEU A 187 -4.46 0.95 -5.32
N CYS A 188 -5.39 0.51 -6.17
CA CYS A 188 -6.53 -0.32 -5.82
C CYS A 188 -6.48 -1.69 -6.53
N PRO A 189 -5.59 -2.61 -6.11
CA PRO A 189 -5.51 -3.91 -6.74
C PRO A 189 -6.75 -4.76 -6.46
N GLY A 190 -7.11 -5.61 -7.42
CA GLY A 190 -7.97 -6.76 -7.18
C GLY A 190 -7.23 -7.85 -6.38
N PRO A 191 -7.71 -9.10 -6.41
CA PRO A 191 -7.00 -10.22 -5.82
C PRO A 191 -5.60 -10.39 -6.45
N VAL A 192 -4.57 -10.50 -5.62
CA VAL A 192 -3.16 -10.67 -6.04
C VAL A 192 -2.60 -11.91 -5.37
N LYS A 193 -1.93 -12.77 -6.10
CA LYS A 193 -1.31 -13.99 -5.55
C LYS A 193 -0.11 -13.60 -4.68
N THR A 194 -0.34 -13.48 -3.37
CA THR A 194 0.67 -13.14 -2.37
C THR A 194 0.42 -13.90 -1.07
N ASN A 195 1.26 -13.74 -0.08
CA ASN A 195 1.04 -14.28 1.27
C ASN A 195 -0.12 -13.59 2.01
N PHE A 196 -0.76 -12.58 1.42
CA PHE A 196 -1.89 -11.86 2.02
C PHE A 196 -3.07 -12.79 2.31
N GLN A 197 -3.47 -13.64 1.35
CA GLN A 197 -4.62 -14.53 1.49
C GLN A 197 -4.46 -15.50 2.66
N LYS A 198 -3.25 -16.04 2.85
CA LYS A 198 -2.92 -16.92 3.98
C LYS A 198 -3.02 -16.16 5.31
N ARG A 199 -2.46 -14.95 5.36
CA ARG A 199 -2.53 -14.08 6.56
C ARG A 199 -3.94 -13.61 6.89
N ALA A 200 -4.81 -13.44 5.88
CA ALA A 200 -6.20 -13.03 6.04
C ALA A 200 -7.16 -14.19 6.33
N TYR A 201 -6.67 -15.41 6.52
CA TYR A 201 -7.47 -16.63 6.71
C TYR A 201 -8.51 -16.86 5.62
N MET A 202 -8.19 -16.49 4.38
CA MET A 202 -9.06 -16.61 3.20
C MET A 202 -8.97 -17.98 2.52
N GLU A 203 -8.24 -18.93 3.09
CA GLU A 203 -8.13 -20.29 2.55
C GLU A 203 -9.52 -20.94 2.45
N GLY A 204 -9.81 -21.56 1.30
CA GLY A 204 -11.12 -22.15 1.01
C GLY A 204 -12.20 -21.20 0.49
N THR A 205 -11.93 -19.92 0.36
CA THR A 205 -12.86 -18.98 -0.29
C THR A 205 -12.79 -19.09 -1.82
N ARG A 206 -13.88 -18.72 -2.51
CA ARG A 206 -13.93 -18.68 -3.99
C ARG A 206 -12.96 -17.65 -4.58
N MET A 207 -12.51 -16.70 -3.78
CA MET A 207 -11.61 -15.64 -4.21
C MET A 207 -10.21 -16.17 -4.58
N MET A 208 -9.77 -17.31 -4.02
CA MET A 208 -8.46 -17.92 -4.31
C MET A 208 -8.26 -18.33 -5.77
N ASN A 209 -9.34 -18.58 -6.49
CA ASN A 209 -9.34 -18.97 -7.91
C ASN A 209 -10.04 -17.92 -8.78
N SER A 210 -9.98 -16.66 -8.39
CA SER A 210 -10.67 -15.59 -9.09
C SER A 210 -10.03 -15.30 -10.46
N PRO A 211 -10.81 -15.19 -11.55
CA PRO A 211 -10.34 -14.74 -12.86
C PRO A 211 -9.94 -13.25 -12.87
N LEU A 212 -10.14 -12.55 -11.76
CA LEU A 212 -9.75 -11.16 -11.55
C LEU A 212 -8.34 -11.02 -10.98
N MET A 213 -7.66 -12.15 -10.75
CA MET A 213 -6.31 -12.17 -10.17
C MET A 213 -5.30 -11.57 -11.13
N VAL A 214 -4.45 -10.67 -10.62
CA VAL A 214 -3.37 -10.03 -11.36
C VAL A 214 -2.05 -10.40 -10.71
N ASP A 215 -1.01 -10.55 -11.52
CA ASP A 215 0.34 -10.81 -11.03
C ASP A 215 0.86 -9.66 -10.15
N VAL A 216 1.61 -9.98 -9.10
CA VAL A 216 2.10 -9.02 -8.14
C VAL A 216 3.08 -8.01 -8.76
N GLN A 217 3.91 -8.45 -9.69
CA GLN A 217 4.88 -7.59 -10.38
C GLN A 217 4.15 -6.60 -11.28
N GLU A 218 3.13 -7.05 -11.99
CA GLU A 218 2.30 -6.19 -12.83
C GLU A 218 1.53 -5.15 -12.00
N VAL A 219 0.98 -5.54 -10.85
CA VAL A 219 0.31 -4.64 -9.91
C VAL A 219 1.26 -3.55 -9.42
N ALA A 220 2.46 -3.94 -8.99
CA ALA A 220 3.48 -3.00 -8.53
C ALA A 220 3.92 -2.05 -9.65
N ARG A 221 4.17 -2.59 -10.85
CA ARG A 221 4.54 -1.82 -12.04
C ARG A 221 3.47 -0.76 -12.38
N MET A 222 2.20 -1.17 -12.46
CA MET A 222 1.11 -0.25 -12.75
C MET A 222 0.94 0.84 -11.69
N GLY A 223 1.11 0.47 -10.39
CA GLY A 223 1.09 1.40 -9.28
C GLY A 223 2.21 2.43 -9.36
N TYR A 224 3.43 1.96 -9.58
CA TYR A 224 4.63 2.80 -9.74
C TYR A 224 4.52 3.76 -10.93
N GLU A 225 4.14 3.26 -12.11
CA GLU A 225 3.93 4.09 -13.29
C GLU A 225 2.80 5.11 -13.10
N GLY A 226 1.68 4.67 -12.50
CA GLY A 226 0.54 5.53 -12.23
C GLY A 226 0.92 6.67 -11.28
N MET A 227 1.66 6.38 -10.22
CA MET A 227 2.21 7.37 -9.29
C MET A 227 3.13 8.36 -10.03
N ASN A 228 4.03 7.87 -10.89
CA ASN A 228 4.94 8.73 -11.63
C ASN A 228 4.23 9.64 -12.63
N ARG A 229 3.06 9.21 -13.14
CA ARG A 229 2.20 10.01 -14.02
C ARG A 229 1.19 10.89 -13.25
N GLY A 230 1.23 10.94 -11.92
CA GLY A 230 0.31 11.71 -11.10
C GLY A 230 -1.14 11.23 -11.15
N LYS A 231 -1.40 9.95 -11.45
CA LYS A 231 -2.76 9.41 -11.46
C LYS A 231 -3.30 9.32 -10.04
N ARG A 232 -4.50 9.86 -9.79
CA ARG A 232 -5.14 9.81 -8.46
C ARG A 232 -5.53 8.38 -8.07
N ILE A 233 -6.07 7.59 -9.00
CA ILE A 233 -6.49 6.19 -8.76
C ILE A 233 -5.89 5.29 -9.84
N VAL A 234 -5.35 4.15 -9.41
CA VAL A 234 -4.84 3.09 -10.28
C VAL A 234 -5.49 1.77 -9.93
N ILE A 235 -6.22 1.16 -10.86
CA ILE A 235 -6.87 -0.15 -10.70
C ILE A 235 -6.20 -1.12 -11.68
N PRO A 236 -5.33 -2.04 -11.22
CA PRO A 236 -4.69 -3.03 -12.07
C PRO A 236 -5.67 -4.05 -12.63
N GLY A 237 -5.51 -4.34 -13.93
CA GLY A 237 -6.33 -5.32 -14.65
C GLY A 237 -7.66 -4.74 -15.17
N TRP A 238 -7.86 -4.83 -16.48
CA TRP A 238 -9.05 -4.25 -17.13
C TRP A 238 -10.38 -4.80 -16.59
N LYS A 239 -10.42 -6.10 -16.22
CA LYS A 239 -11.61 -6.71 -15.61
C LYS A 239 -11.96 -6.08 -14.26
N ASN A 240 -10.94 -5.77 -13.45
CA ASN A 240 -11.12 -5.07 -12.18
C ASN A 240 -11.64 -3.65 -12.41
N GLN A 241 -11.13 -2.94 -13.43
CA GLN A 241 -11.59 -1.60 -13.80
C GLN A 241 -13.07 -1.62 -14.18
N VAL A 242 -13.48 -2.52 -15.08
CA VAL A 242 -14.88 -2.69 -15.47
C VAL A 242 -15.74 -3.05 -14.27
N GLY A 243 -15.29 -3.98 -13.41
CA GLY A 243 -16.00 -4.36 -12.19
C GLY A 243 -16.27 -3.17 -11.28
N VAL A 244 -15.26 -2.33 -11.03
CA VAL A 244 -15.42 -1.11 -10.20
C VAL A 244 -16.38 -0.11 -10.83
N GLN A 245 -16.38 0.08 -12.16
CA GLN A 245 -17.34 0.98 -12.82
C GLN A 245 -18.79 0.44 -12.68
N LEU A 246 -18.98 -0.86 -12.81
CA LEU A 246 -20.31 -1.48 -12.62
C LEU A 246 -20.84 -1.29 -11.20
N LEU A 247 -19.98 -1.29 -10.18
CA LEU A 247 -20.39 -1.03 -8.80
C LEU A 247 -21.04 0.35 -8.61
N ARG A 248 -20.63 1.36 -9.40
CA ARG A 248 -21.13 2.74 -9.30
C ARG A 248 -22.60 2.88 -9.69
N ILE A 249 -23.08 2.01 -10.58
CA ILE A 249 -24.46 2.01 -11.10
C ILE A 249 -25.31 0.88 -10.50
N SER A 250 -24.70 -0.01 -9.72
CA SER A 250 -25.39 -1.16 -9.13
C SER A 250 -26.04 -0.80 -7.78
N PRO A 251 -27.25 -1.29 -7.48
CA PRO A 251 -27.86 -1.13 -6.17
C PRO A 251 -26.97 -1.73 -5.08
N ARG A 252 -26.63 -0.95 -4.04
CA ARG A 252 -25.71 -1.36 -2.96
C ARG A 252 -26.11 -2.68 -2.29
N THR A 253 -27.40 -2.93 -2.11
CA THR A 253 -27.93 -4.17 -1.53
C THR A 253 -27.63 -5.40 -2.39
N ALA A 254 -27.75 -5.27 -3.73
CA ALA A 254 -27.41 -6.35 -4.66
C ALA A 254 -25.90 -6.64 -4.63
N VAL A 255 -25.06 -5.59 -4.65
CA VAL A 255 -23.61 -5.72 -4.54
C VAL A 255 -23.23 -6.48 -3.27
N THR A 256 -23.76 -6.09 -2.11
CA THR A 256 -23.49 -6.74 -0.82
C THR A 256 -23.83 -8.22 -0.83
N LYS A 257 -24.95 -8.63 -1.45
CA LYS A 257 -25.36 -10.04 -1.58
C LYS A 257 -24.38 -10.82 -2.47
N VAL A 258 -23.93 -10.24 -3.57
CA VAL A 258 -22.94 -10.87 -4.46
C VAL A 258 -21.60 -11.04 -3.76
N VAL A 259 -21.11 -10.00 -3.10
CA VAL A 259 -19.84 -10.06 -2.35
C VAL A 259 -19.90 -11.09 -1.23
N ARG A 260 -21.04 -11.18 -0.52
CA ARG A 260 -21.27 -12.23 0.48
C ARG A 260 -21.02 -13.62 -0.10
N LYS A 261 -21.65 -13.95 -1.25
CA LYS A 261 -21.49 -15.26 -1.90
C LYS A 261 -20.04 -15.56 -2.32
N ILE A 262 -19.26 -14.53 -2.66
CA ILE A 262 -17.86 -14.68 -3.05
C ILE A 262 -16.98 -14.95 -1.82
N GLN A 263 -17.29 -14.33 -0.68
CA GLN A 263 -16.51 -14.43 0.55
C GLN A 263 -16.89 -15.64 1.43
N GLU A 264 -18.07 -16.20 1.25
CA GLU A 264 -18.47 -17.41 1.96
C GLU A 264 -17.49 -18.56 1.66
N LYS A 265 -16.97 -19.19 2.72
CA LYS A 265 -16.20 -20.43 2.57
C LYS A 265 -17.11 -21.49 1.99
N LYS A 266 -16.61 -22.28 1.03
CA LYS A 266 -17.30 -23.50 0.63
C LYS A 266 -17.35 -24.40 1.86
N ASN A 267 -18.56 -24.70 2.35
CA ASN A 267 -18.71 -25.81 3.27
C ASN A 267 -18.22 -27.07 2.54
N VAL A 268 -17.13 -27.64 3.02
CA VAL A 268 -16.67 -28.96 2.60
C VAL A 268 -17.51 -30.01 3.31
#